data_066f38bb67e8626a6c4ba2662536e8b5
#
_entry.id   066f38bb67e8626a6c4ba2662536e8b5
#
_cell.length_a   1.000
_cell.length_b   1.000
_cell.length_c   1.000
_cell.angle_alpha   90.00
_cell.angle_beta   90.00
_cell.angle_gamma   90.00
#
_symmetry.space_group_name_H-M   'P 1'
#
loop_
_entity.id
_entity.type
_entity.pdbx_description
1 polymer ?
#
loop_
_entity_poly.entity_id
_entity_poly.type
_entity_poly.pdbx_seq_one_letter_code
_entity_poly.pdbx_strand_id
1 'polypeptide(L)'
;MSNLFEPISLGKSTIKNRFFLAPLTNTQSYADGRLSDDEYQWLTMRAKGGFAMTMTCAAHVQAVGQGFPGQLGIFSDDHLEGLTRLASGIKAENSLSIVQLHHAGMRTPGELINDRPVCPSDHSETGSRGLSTKEVEQLAEDFITAAQRAEAAGFEGVELHGAHGYILCQFLSPTINQRSDQYGGSLENRSRILMDIIAGIRERCSPDFVLGVRLSPERFDVKLAEILELSQQLMSAGSIDFLDMSLWNVFKEPAEEEFQGRSLASYFTELDRGATKLGFAGSIRTPAEAQQCLDLNVDFVMLGRAAILHHDFPDQMKNDPQFQPIKNPVSADHLRLEGLGEAFINYMSSWKGFVKD
;
A
#
# COMPACT_ATOMS: atom_id res chain seq x y z
N MET A 1 21.37 -15.64 10.11
CA MET A 1 20.51 -14.45 10.19
C MET A 1 20.30 -13.97 8.77
N SER A 2 19.06 -13.74 8.35
CA SER A 2 18.77 -13.17 7.04
C SER A 2 19.35 -11.77 6.94
N ASN A 3 19.88 -11.41 5.76
CA ASN A 3 20.45 -10.09 5.52
C ASN A 3 19.50 -9.27 4.66
N LEU A 4 19.26 -8.01 5.01
CA LEU A 4 18.43 -7.08 4.26
C LEU A 4 18.88 -6.89 2.80
N PHE A 5 20.16 -7.14 2.50
CA PHE A 5 20.74 -7.02 1.17
C PHE A 5 20.79 -8.34 0.38
N GLU A 6 20.31 -9.45 0.94
CA GLU A 6 20.16 -10.69 0.18
C GLU A 6 19.00 -10.58 -0.80
N PRO A 7 19.18 -11.09 -2.04
CA PRO A 7 18.07 -11.18 -2.99
C PRO A 7 16.90 -12.00 -2.44
N ILE A 8 15.71 -11.68 -2.91
CA ILE A 8 14.47 -12.38 -2.55
C ILE A 8 13.68 -12.69 -3.82
N SER A 9 13.10 -13.88 -3.89
CA SER A 9 12.18 -14.23 -4.96
C SER A 9 10.77 -13.76 -4.61
N LEU A 10 10.13 -13.04 -5.55
CA LEU A 10 8.75 -12.57 -5.45
C LEU A 10 8.03 -12.96 -6.74
N GLY A 11 7.08 -13.90 -6.65
CA GLY A 11 6.57 -14.57 -7.84
C GLY A 11 7.71 -15.23 -8.60
N LYS A 12 7.85 -14.93 -9.90
CA LYS A 12 8.97 -15.40 -10.73
C LYS A 12 10.16 -14.44 -10.78
N SER A 13 10.03 -13.25 -10.22
CA SER A 13 11.09 -12.24 -10.19
C SER A 13 12.05 -12.47 -9.03
N THR A 14 13.35 -12.26 -9.27
CA THR A 14 14.35 -12.16 -8.21
C THR A 14 14.73 -10.69 -8.08
N ILE A 15 14.48 -10.12 -6.90
CA ILE A 15 14.73 -8.70 -6.60
C ILE A 15 15.96 -8.54 -5.72
N LYS A 16 16.65 -7.39 -5.87
CA LYS A 16 18.04 -7.18 -5.42
C LYS A 16 18.26 -7.16 -3.91
N ASN A 17 17.23 -6.87 -3.10
CA ASN A 17 17.30 -6.80 -1.65
C ASN A 17 15.88 -6.84 -1.03
N ARG A 18 15.75 -6.60 0.28
CA ARG A 18 14.51 -6.71 1.05
C ARG A 18 13.91 -5.37 1.46
N PHE A 19 14.38 -4.26 0.88
CA PHE A 19 13.82 -2.92 1.13
C PHE A 19 12.77 -2.57 0.08
N PHE A 20 11.53 -2.39 0.52
CA PHE A 20 10.42 -1.96 -0.31
C PHE A 20 9.99 -0.55 0.07
N LEU A 21 9.72 0.27 -0.93
CA LEU A 21 9.13 1.58 -0.70
C LEU A 21 7.64 1.41 -0.37
N ALA A 22 7.24 1.83 0.81
CA ALA A 22 5.82 1.85 1.18
C ALA A 22 5.04 2.86 0.29
N PRO A 23 3.80 2.55 -0.10
CA PRO A 23 2.95 3.50 -0.78
C PRO A 23 2.63 4.68 0.16
N LEU A 24 2.91 5.89 -0.31
CA LEU A 24 2.80 7.12 0.49
C LEU A 24 1.94 8.16 -0.22
N THR A 25 1.01 8.77 0.51
CA THR A 25 0.32 9.98 0.06
C THR A 25 1.36 11.07 -0.18
N ASN A 26 1.44 11.57 -1.40
CA ASN A 26 2.41 12.58 -1.81
C ASN A 26 1.78 13.83 -2.42
N THR A 27 0.50 13.76 -2.82
CA THR A 27 -0.29 14.88 -3.37
C THR A 27 0.32 15.53 -4.62
N GLN A 28 1.14 14.82 -5.38
CA GLN A 28 1.96 15.40 -6.45
C GLN A 28 1.41 15.21 -7.87
N SER A 29 0.48 14.26 -8.09
CA SER A 29 -0.15 14.10 -9.41
C SER A 29 -1.04 15.29 -9.77
N TYR A 30 -1.40 15.43 -11.06
CA TYR A 30 -2.34 16.46 -11.51
C TYR A 30 -3.75 16.19 -10.95
N ALA A 31 -4.60 17.23 -11.00
CA ALA A 31 -5.97 17.17 -10.47
C ALA A 31 -6.83 16.10 -11.13
N ASP A 32 -6.54 15.75 -12.39
CA ASP A 32 -7.19 14.69 -13.17
C ASP A 32 -6.60 13.30 -12.96
N GLY A 33 -5.63 13.17 -12.04
CA GLY A 33 -4.96 11.92 -11.72
C GLY A 33 -3.79 11.55 -12.62
N ARG A 34 -3.45 12.38 -13.62
CA ARG A 34 -2.27 12.13 -14.47
C ARG A 34 -0.99 12.35 -13.68
N LEU A 35 0.02 11.52 -13.99
CA LEU A 35 1.35 11.60 -13.39
C LEU A 35 2.01 12.96 -13.67
N SER A 36 2.50 13.62 -12.63
CA SER A 36 3.35 14.82 -12.76
C SER A 36 4.83 14.48 -12.83
N ASP A 37 5.66 15.47 -13.19
CA ASP A 37 7.11 15.32 -13.15
C ASP A 37 7.64 15.20 -11.71
N ASP A 38 7.02 15.87 -10.74
CA ASP A 38 7.39 15.79 -9.33
C ASP A 38 7.19 14.38 -8.77
N GLU A 39 6.03 13.73 -9.07
CA GLU A 39 5.79 12.36 -8.62
C GLU A 39 6.68 11.35 -9.34
N TYR A 40 6.93 11.54 -10.64
CA TYR A 40 7.89 10.73 -11.39
C TYR A 40 9.29 10.81 -10.76
N GLN A 41 9.80 12.01 -10.50
CA GLN A 41 11.10 12.22 -9.87
C GLN A 41 11.16 11.60 -8.48
N TRP A 42 10.15 11.83 -7.65
CA TRP A 42 10.03 11.25 -6.31
C TRP A 42 10.20 9.74 -6.31
N LEU A 43 9.47 9.02 -7.16
CA LEU A 43 9.47 7.56 -7.20
C LEU A 43 10.76 7.00 -7.82
N THR A 44 11.23 7.58 -8.93
CA THR A 44 12.45 7.11 -9.60
C THR A 44 13.72 7.38 -8.78
N MET A 45 13.77 8.45 -7.97
CA MET A 45 14.87 8.67 -7.03
C MET A 45 14.97 7.55 -5.99
N ARG A 46 13.85 7.01 -5.49
CA ARG A 46 13.85 5.89 -4.52
C ARG A 46 14.30 4.59 -5.19
N ALA A 47 13.83 4.34 -6.40
CA ALA A 47 14.30 3.20 -7.19
C ALA A 47 15.83 3.23 -7.38
N LYS A 48 16.37 4.40 -7.74
CA LYS A 48 17.79 4.67 -7.89
C LYS A 48 18.55 4.56 -6.56
N GLY A 49 17.94 4.99 -5.46
CA GLY A 49 18.50 4.96 -4.10
C GLY A 49 18.52 3.58 -3.43
N GLY A 50 18.29 2.51 -4.20
CA GLY A 50 18.51 1.15 -3.74
C GLY A 50 17.27 0.37 -3.33
N PHE A 51 16.07 0.97 -3.34
CA PHE A 51 14.84 0.22 -3.07
C PHE A 51 14.64 -0.88 -4.12
N ALA A 52 14.43 -2.12 -3.67
CA ALA A 52 14.25 -3.28 -4.57
C ALA A 52 12.85 -3.34 -5.18
N MET A 53 11.87 -2.77 -4.49
CA MET A 53 10.53 -2.53 -4.97
C MET A 53 10.16 -1.08 -4.73
N THR A 54 9.67 -0.42 -5.77
CA THR A 54 9.13 0.94 -5.70
C THR A 54 7.64 0.89 -6.01
N MET A 55 6.84 1.23 -5.01
CA MET A 55 5.39 1.25 -5.10
C MET A 55 4.90 2.70 -5.27
N THR A 56 3.91 2.91 -6.15
CA THR A 56 3.27 4.21 -6.33
C THR A 56 2.57 4.65 -5.04
N CYS A 57 2.13 5.89 -4.95
CA CYS A 57 1.05 6.22 -4.02
C CYS A 57 -0.21 5.39 -4.36
N ALA A 58 -1.19 5.45 -3.47
CA ALA A 58 -2.51 4.86 -3.71
C ALA A 58 -3.13 5.45 -5.00
N ALA A 59 -3.24 4.64 -6.06
CA ALA A 59 -3.82 5.03 -7.34
C ALA A 59 -5.31 4.68 -7.39
N HIS A 60 -6.19 5.68 -7.61
CA HIS A 60 -7.63 5.41 -7.52
C HIS A 60 -8.17 4.77 -8.79
N VAL A 61 -8.98 3.70 -8.61
CA VAL A 61 -9.53 2.84 -9.67
C VAL A 61 -10.87 3.33 -10.23
N GLN A 62 -11.48 4.30 -9.58
CA GLN A 62 -12.68 5.02 -10.02
C GLN A 62 -12.50 6.52 -9.76
N ALA A 63 -13.04 7.39 -10.59
CA ALA A 63 -12.99 8.84 -10.36
C ALA A 63 -13.61 9.21 -9.01
N VAL A 64 -14.72 8.58 -8.63
CA VAL A 64 -15.40 8.76 -7.34
C VAL A 64 -14.67 8.14 -6.15
N GLY A 65 -13.56 7.46 -6.38
CA GLY A 65 -12.71 6.85 -5.35
C GLY A 65 -11.51 7.71 -4.94
N GLN A 66 -11.39 8.94 -5.43
CA GLN A 66 -10.30 9.84 -5.09
C GLN A 66 -10.32 10.20 -3.60
N GLY A 67 -9.20 10.00 -2.90
CA GLY A 67 -9.09 10.20 -1.45
C GLY A 67 -8.42 11.51 -1.04
N PHE A 68 -7.67 12.17 -1.96
CA PHE A 68 -6.97 13.42 -1.68
C PHE A 68 -6.62 14.17 -2.98
N PRO A 69 -6.42 15.50 -2.91
CA PRO A 69 -5.99 16.28 -4.09
C PRO A 69 -4.63 15.80 -4.59
N GLY A 70 -4.43 15.78 -5.91
CA GLY A 70 -3.16 15.33 -6.51
C GLY A 70 -2.88 13.84 -6.32
N GLN A 71 -3.90 13.02 -6.18
CA GLN A 71 -3.77 11.57 -6.14
C GLN A 71 -3.60 11.00 -7.55
N LEU A 72 -2.65 10.07 -7.72
CA LEU A 72 -2.48 9.33 -8.97
C LEU A 72 -3.76 8.55 -9.32
N GLY A 73 -4.16 8.59 -10.59
CA GLY A 73 -5.30 7.87 -11.14
C GLY A 73 -4.86 6.66 -11.97
N ILE A 74 -5.73 5.66 -12.04
CA ILE A 74 -5.60 4.52 -12.96
C ILE A 74 -6.97 4.07 -13.51
N PHE A 75 -7.98 4.91 -13.36
CA PHE A 75 -9.38 4.62 -13.71
C PHE A 75 -9.70 4.82 -15.21
N SER A 76 -8.81 5.42 -15.98
CA SER A 76 -8.98 5.73 -17.41
C SER A 76 -7.70 5.46 -18.20
N ASP A 77 -7.84 5.17 -19.49
CA ASP A 77 -6.70 5.00 -20.41
C ASP A 77 -5.91 6.31 -20.61
N ASP A 78 -6.49 7.46 -20.27
CA ASP A 78 -5.78 8.75 -20.24
C ASP A 78 -4.56 8.77 -19.31
N HIS A 79 -4.48 7.82 -18.37
CA HIS A 79 -3.34 7.68 -17.44
C HIS A 79 -2.19 6.84 -18.01
N LEU A 80 -2.43 6.05 -19.10
CA LEU A 80 -1.48 5.07 -19.62
C LEU A 80 -0.13 5.67 -20.00
N GLU A 81 -0.09 6.83 -20.63
CA GLU A 81 1.17 7.48 -21.02
C GLU A 81 2.06 7.76 -19.82
N GLY A 82 1.51 8.42 -18.79
CA GLY A 82 2.24 8.72 -17.55
C GLY A 82 2.65 7.46 -16.80
N LEU A 83 1.75 6.49 -16.67
CA LEU A 83 2.01 5.21 -16.02
C LEU A 83 3.11 4.42 -16.74
N THR A 84 3.11 4.40 -18.09
CA THR A 84 4.16 3.72 -18.89
C THR A 84 5.52 4.37 -18.67
N ARG A 85 5.57 5.71 -18.66
CA ARG A 85 6.79 6.49 -18.34
C ARG A 85 7.30 6.12 -16.96
N LEU A 86 6.41 6.05 -15.95
CA LEU A 86 6.79 5.75 -14.57
C LEU A 86 7.31 4.32 -14.41
N ALA A 87 6.59 3.33 -14.94
CA ALA A 87 7.02 1.94 -14.91
C ALA A 87 8.41 1.77 -15.53
N SER A 88 8.64 2.38 -16.69
CA SER A 88 9.93 2.35 -17.39
C SER A 88 11.04 3.00 -16.56
N GLY A 89 10.76 4.15 -15.93
CA GLY A 89 11.74 4.86 -15.10
C GLY A 89 12.13 4.09 -13.84
N ILE A 90 11.18 3.43 -13.17
CA ILE A 90 11.47 2.59 -12.00
C ILE A 90 12.28 1.36 -12.40
N LYS A 91 11.89 0.68 -13.47
CA LYS A 91 12.57 -0.53 -13.97
C LYS A 91 14.00 -0.25 -14.45
N ALA A 92 14.26 0.93 -15.01
CA ALA A 92 15.61 1.35 -15.43
C ALA A 92 16.61 1.36 -14.27
N GLU A 93 16.13 1.52 -13.03
CA GLU A 93 16.93 1.51 -11.80
C GLU A 93 16.96 0.11 -11.11
N ASN A 94 16.60 -0.94 -11.83
CA ASN A 94 16.53 -2.32 -11.31
C ASN A 94 15.71 -2.41 -10.01
N SER A 95 14.54 -1.76 -9.99
CA SER A 95 13.55 -1.80 -8.92
C SER A 95 12.24 -2.36 -9.48
N LEU A 96 11.61 -3.28 -8.76
CA LEU A 96 10.32 -3.86 -9.16
C LEU A 96 9.25 -2.76 -9.09
N SER A 97 8.53 -2.54 -10.17
CA SER A 97 7.53 -1.49 -10.29
C SER A 97 6.13 -2.01 -9.94
N ILE A 98 5.51 -1.46 -8.90
CA ILE A 98 4.19 -1.88 -8.39
C ILE A 98 3.26 -0.66 -8.30
N VAL A 99 1.99 -0.83 -8.70
CA VAL A 99 0.92 0.15 -8.46
C VAL A 99 0.08 -0.31 -7.28
N GLN A 100 -0.13 0.57 -6.28
CA GLN A 100 -1.13 0.29 -5.25
C GLN A 100 -2.51 0.72 -5.75
N LEU A 101 -3.42 -0.23 -5.93
CA LEU A 101 -4.81 0.00 -6.36
C LEU A 101 -5.68 0.38 -5.17
N HIS A 102 -6.47 1.45 -5.33
CA HIS A 102 -7.13 2.09 -4.22
C HIS A 102 -8.50 2.67 -4.60
N HIS A 103 -9.38 2.74 -3.61
CA HIS A 103 -10.61 3.54 -3.64
C HIS A 103 -10.89 4.02 -2.20
N ALA A 104 -11.03 5.32 -2.00
CA ALA A 104 -11.13 5.89 -0.65
C ALA A 104 -12.42 5.52 0.09
N GLY A 105 -13.47 5.15 -0.64
CA GLY A 105 -14.74 4.78 -0.03
C GLY A 105 -15.37 5.95 0.73
N MET A 106 -15.83 5.72 1.96
CA MET A 106 -16.42 6.75 2.82
C MET A 106 -15.45 7.88 3.19
N ARG A 107 -14.15 7.70 2.93
CA ARG A 107 -13.11 8.70 3.21
C ARG A 107 -12.82 9.61 2.00
N THR A 108 -13.51 9.43 0.89
CA THR A 108 -13.46 10.35 -0.25
C THR A 108 -14.02 11.71 0.17
N PRO A 109 -13.27 12.81 0.03
CA PRO A 109 -13.84 14.14 0.23
C PRO A 109 -14.88 14.43 -0.87
N GLY A 110 -16.13 14.67 -0.49
CA GLY A 110 -17.22 14.88 -1.44
C GLY A 110 -16.98 16.03 -2.42
N GLU A 111 -16.28 17.07 -1.99
CA GLU A 111 -15.89 18.22 -2.81
C GLU A 111 -14.93 17.87 -3.95
N LEU A 112 -14.11 16.83 -3.80
CA LEU A 112 -13.19 16.39 -4.87
C LEU A 112 -13.91 15.68 -6.01
N ILE A 113 -14.97 14.95 -5.67
CA ILE A 113 -15.72 14.14 -6.64
C ILE A 113 -17.05 14.79 -7.04
N ASN A 114 -17.39 15.92 -6.42
CA ASN A 114 -18.65 16.63 -6.58
C ASN A 114 -19.89 15.71 -6.45
N ASP A 115 -19.81 14.75 -5.52
CA ASP A 115 -20.85 13.74 -5.25
C ASP A 115 -20.71 13.24 -3.79
N ARG A 116 -21.66 12.39 -3.37
CA ARG A 116 -21.61 11.69 -2.09
C ARG A 116 -20.59 10.54 -2.16
N PRO A 117 -19.69 10.41 -1.18
CA PRO A 117 -18.81 9.26 -1.09
C PRO A 117 -19.62 7.95 -0.94
N VAL A 118 -19.01 6.84 -1.32
CA VAL A 118 -19.63 5.51 -1.28
C VAL A 118 -18.99 4.63 -0.21
N CYS A 119 -19.75 3.63 0.26
CA CYS A 119 -19.37 2.79 1.38
C CYS A 119 -20.09 1.43 1.21
N PRO A 120 -19.71 0.36 1.91
CA PRO A 120 -20.46 -0.89 1.85
C PRO A 120 -21.95 -0.75 2.24
N SER A 121 -22.25 0.07 3.25
CA SER A 121 -23.59 0.37 3.74
C SER A 121 -23.76 1.86 3.97
N ASP A 122 -24.98 2.38 4.05
CA ASP A 122 -25.21 3.78 4.42
C ASP A 122 -24.52 4.12 5.75
N HIS A 123 -23.74 5.20 5.78
CA HIS A 123 -22.98 5.62 6.94
C HIS A 123 -23.29 7.08 7.29
N SER A 124 -24.12 7.26 8.30
CA SER A 124 -24.68 8.59 8.65
C SER A 124 -23.62 9.60 9.10
N GLU A 125 -22.58 9.16 9.82
CA GLU A 125 -21.53 10.05 10.35
C GLU A 125 -20.71 10.70 9.22
N THR A 126 -20.43 9.96 8.15
CA THR A 126 -19.68 10.48 6.99
C THR A 126 -20.59 10.99 5.87
N GLY A 127 -21.90 10.77 5.98
CA GLY A 127 -22.85 11.07 4.91
C GLY A 127 -22.72 10.16 3.67
N SER A 128 -21.93 9.11 3.74
CA SER A 128 -21.70 8.18 2.63
C SER A 128 -22.93 7.32 2.35
N ARG A 129 -23.13 6.99 1.07
CA ARG A 129 -24.20 6.06 0.66
C ARG A 129 -23.69 4.63 0.50
N GLY A 130 -24.55 3.68 0.82
CA GLY A 130 -24.31 2.27 0.55
C GLY A 130 -24.27 1.97 -0.95
N LEU A 131 -23.34 1.11 -1.37
CA LEU A 131 -23.29 0.57 -2.72
C LEU A 131 -24.39 -0.50 -2.90
N SER A 132 -25.06 -0.48 -4.04
CA SER A 132 -25.89 -1.62 -4.48
C SER A 132 -25.00 -2.82 -4.81
N THR A 133 -25.56 -4.04 -4.88
CA THR A 133 -24.83 -5.25 -5.25
C THR A 133 -24.15 -5.11 -6.61
N LYS A 134 -24.83 -4.52 -7.61
CA LYS A 134 -24.25 -4.24 -8.94
C LYS A 134 -23.07 -3.27 -8.89
N GLU A 135 -23.16 -2.25 -8.03
CA GLU A 135 -22.03 -1.31 -7.87
C GLU A 135 -20.85 -1.98 -7.17
N VAL A 136 -21.06 -2.95 -6.27
CA VAL A 136 -19.97 -3.74 -5.69
C VAL A 136 -19.31 -4.62 -6.75
N GLU A 137 -20.10 -5.29 -7.59
CA GLU A 137 -19.61 -6.09 -8.72
C GLU A 137 -18.83 -5.21 -9.72
N GLN A 138 -19.34 -4.00 -10.04
CA GLN A 138 -18.63 -3.06 -10.89
C GLN A 138 -17.34 -2.54 -10.25
N LEU A 139 -17.34 -2.27 -8.94
CA LEU A 139 -16.14 -1.87 -8.21
C LEU A 139 -15.04 -2.95 -8.29
N ALA A 140 -15.41 -4.23 -8.12
CA ALA A 140 -14.48 -5.34 -8.29
C ALA A 140 -13.91 -5.37 -9.73
N GLU A 141 -14.76 -5.22 -10.74
CA GLU A 141 -14.35 -5.17 -12.15
C GLU A 141 -13.41 -3.99 -12.44
N ASP A 142 -13.64 -2.82 -11.82
CA ASP A 142 -12.80 -1.64 -12.00
C ASP A 142 -11.40 -1.84 -11.38
N PHE A 143 -11.30 -2.54 -10.24
CA PHE A 143 -9.99 -2.96 -9.69
C PHE A 143 -9.26 -3.91 -10.64
N ILE A 144 -9.97 -4.89 -11.22
CA ILE A 144 -9.39 -5.85 -12.17
C ILE A 144 -8.93 -5.13 -13.44
N THR A 145 -9.76 -4.25 -13.99
CA THR A 145 -9.42 -3.44 -15.15
C THR A 145 -8.23 -2.51 -14.87
N ALA A 146 -8.14 -1.94 -13.67
CA ALA A 146 -6.99 -1.15 -13.25
C ALA A 146 -5.70 -1.97 -13.18
N ALA A 147 -5.77 -3.24 -12.74
CA ALA A 147 -4.62 -4.14 -12.77
C ALA A 147 -4.18 -4.46 -14.21
N GLN A 148 -5.12 -4.72 -15.14
CA GLN A 148 -4.80 -4.89 -16.55
C GLN A 148 -4.17 -3.62 -17.15
N ARG A 149 -4.66 -2.43 -16.75
CA ARG A 149 -4.09 -1.14 -17.17
C ARG A 149 -2.67 -0.93 -16.64
N ALA A 150 -2.40 -1.34 -15.40
CA ALA A 150 -1.04 -1.35 -14.84
C ALA A 150 -0.10 -2.27 -15.63
N GLU A 151 -0.54 -3.49 -15.95
CA GLU A 151 0.22 -4.43 -16.77
C GLU A 151 0.48 -3.89 -18.18
N ALA A 152 -0.54 -3.32 -18.84
CA ALA A 152 -0.41 -2.70 -20.16
C ALA A 152 0.56 -1.50 -20.16
N ALA A 153 0.62 -0.74 -19.06
CA ALA A 153 1.60 0.32 -18.84
C ALA A 153 3.02 -0.20 -18.55
N GLY A 154 3.18 -1.52 -18.37
CA GLY A 154 4.47 -2.16 -18.15
C GLY A 154 4.90 -2.25 -16.68
N PHE A 155 4.01 -2.00 -15.71
CA PHE A 155 4.27 -2.36 -14.32
C PHE A 155 4.37 -3.88 -14.18
N GLU A 156 5.15 -4.32 -13.21
CA GLU A 156 5.41 -5.75 -12.97
C GLU A 156 4.39 -6.35 -11.99
N GLY A 157 3.56 -5.52 -11.37
CA GLY A 157 2.50 -5.99 -10.49
C GLY A 157 1.67 -4.88 -9.87
N VAL A 158 0.74 -5.29 -9.02
CA VAL A 158 -0.13 -4.41 -8.23
C VAL A 158 -0.23 -4.87 -6.78
N GLU A 159 -0.58 -3.94 -5.90
CA GLU A 159 -0.99 -4.22 -4.53
C GLU A 159 -2.43 -3.74 -4.32
N LEU A 160 -3.28 -4.59 -3.75
CA LEU A 160 -4.64 -4.23 -3.36
C LEU A 160 -4.63 -3.56 -1.99
N HIS A 161 -5.13 -2.32 -1.90
CA HIS A 161 -5.16 -1.56 -0.66
C HIS A 161 -6.35 -1.94 0.22
N GLY A 162 -6.22 -3.04 0.99
CA GLY A 162 -7.20 -3.53 1.96
C GLY A 162 -7.00 -3.01 3.38
N ALA A 163 -6.32 -1.87 3.55
CA ALA A 163 -5.96 -1.31 4.85
C ALA A 163 -6.53 0.11 5.09
N HIS A 164 -6.23 0.67 6.25
CA HIS A 164 -6.40 2.09 6.61
C HIS A 164 -7.82 2.64 6.54
N GLY A 165 -8.84 1.78 6.60
CA GLY A 165 -10.24 2.21 6.56
C GLY A 165 -10.68 2.74 5.19
N TYR A 166 -10.02 2.32 4.09
CA TYR A 166 -10.45 2.55 2.72
C TYR A 166 -11.42 1.46 2.27
N ILE A 167 -11.94 1.51 1.04
CA ILE A 167 -13.12 0.74 0.63
C ILE A 167 -13.01 -0.76 0.93
N LEU A 168 -11.89 -1.42 0.58
CA LEU A 168 -11.73 -2.86 0.83
C LEU A 168 -11.65 -3.17 2.34
N CYS A 169 -11.00 -2.30 3.13
CA CYS A 169 -10.99 -2.39 4.58
C CYS A 169 -12.39 -2.15 5.18
N GLN A 170 -13.17 -1.21 4.60
CA GLN A 170 -14.56 -0.97 5.01
C GLN A 170 -15.45 -2.20 4.77
N PHE A 171 -15.22 -2.93 3.67
CA PHE A 171 -15.92 -4.21 3.44
C PHE A 171 -15.58 -5.26 4.50
N LEU A 172 -14.32 -5.34 4.95
CA LEU A 172 -13.89 -6.28 5.99
C LEU A 172 -14.45 -5.96 7.38
N SER A 173 -14.80 -4.70 7.65
CA SER A 173 -15.30 -4.28 8.96
C SER A 173 -16.70 -4.81 9.25
N PRO A 174 -16.91 -5.52 10.38
CA PRO A 174 -18.24 -5.98 10.77
C PRO A 174 -19.16 -4.85 11.25
N THR A 175 -18.65 -3.66 11.54
CA THR A 175 -19.45 -2.52 12.00
C THR A 175 -19.81 -1.56 10.86
N ILE A 176 -18.93 -1.36 9.88
CA ILE A 176 -19.18 -0.51 8.72
C ILE A 176 -20.00 -1.27 7.66
N ASN A 177 -19.70 -2.56 7.46
CA ASN A 177 -20.37 -3.40 6.49
C ASN A 177 -21.59 -4.09 7.13
N GLN A 178 -22.75 -3.45 7.03
CA GLN A 178 -24.05 -3.93 7.52
C GLN A 178 -24.93 -4.51 6.38
N ARG A 179 -24.29 -4.99 5.31
CA ARG A 179 -24.99 -5.58 4.16
C ARG A 179 -25.64 -6.92 4.53
N SER A 180 -26.76 -7.21 3.87
CA SER A 180 -27.49 -8.48 3.99
C SER A 180 -27.39 -9.36 2.74
N ASP A 181 -26.63 -8.90 1.71
CA ASP A 181 -26.34 -9.67 0.50
C ASP A 181 -25.03 -10.50 0.65
N GLN A 182 -24.58 -11.08 -0.44
CA GLN A 182 -23.38 -11.93 -0.49
C GLN A 182 -22.07 -11.24 -0.11
N TYR A 183 -22.05 -9.92 0.07
CA TYR A 183 -20.88 -9.12 0.45
C TYR A 183 -20.92 -8.66 1.91
N GLY A 184 -21.89 -9.15 2.73
CA GLY A 184 -22.05 -8.78 4.13
C GLY A 184 -22.32 -9.95 5.06
N GLY A 185 -22.27 -9.70 6.38
CA GLY A 185 -22.48 -10.71 7.43
C GLY A 185 -21.19 -11.43 7.83
N SER A 186 -20.99 -12.69 7.42
CA SER A 186 -19.80 -13.47 7.78
C SER A 186 -18.50 -12.88 7.22
N LEU A 187 -17.36 -13.24 7.80
CA LEU A 187 -16.04 -12.83 7.26
C LEU A 187 -15.87 -13.28 5.80
N GLU A 188 -16.29 -14.51 5.47
CA GLU A 188 -16.30 -15.02 4.10
C GLU A 188 -17.01 -14.06 3.14
N ASN A 189 -18.21 -13.61 3.49
CA ASN A 189 -18.96 -12.69 2.65
C ASN A 189 -18.33 -11.28 2.61
N ARG A 190 -17.86 -10.77 3.75
CA ARG A 190 -17.23 -9.45 3.81
C ARG A 190 -15.89 -9.39 3.06
N SER A 191 -15.15 -10.49 2.99
CA SER A 191 -13.92 -10.62 2.21
C SER A 191 -14.15 -10.96 0.73
N ARG A 192 -15.37 -11.31 0.33
CA ARG A 192 -15.70 -11.78 -1.02
C ARG A 192 -15.25 -10.82 -2.11
N ILE A 193 -15.50 -9.53 -1.97
CA ILE A 193 -15.05 -8.55 -2.96
C ILE A 193 -13.52 -8.60 -3.17
N LEU A 194 -12.74 -8.73 -2.10
CA LEU A 194 -11.28 -8.87 -2.19
C LEU A 194 -10.89 -10.15 -2.92
N MET A 195 -11.56 -11.27 -2.61
CA MET A 195 -11.30 -12.56 -3.25
C MET A 195 -11.70 -12.56 -4.73
N ASP A 196 -12.82 -11.92 -5.08
CA ASP A 196 -13.28 -11.76 -6.46
C ASP A 196 -12.27 -10.93 -7.29
N ILE A 197 -11.74 -9.85 -6.72
CA ILE A 197 -10.69 -9.04 -7.35
C ILE A 197 -9.43 -9.86 -7.57
N ILE A 198 -8.95 -10.58 -6.57
CA ILE A 198 -7.76 -11.45 -6.67
C ILE A 198 -7.95 -12.48 -7.78
N ALA A 199 -9.09 -13.18 -7.78
CA ALA A 199 -9.40 -14.19 -8.79
C ALA A 199 -9.44 -13.60 -10.21
N GLY A 200 -10.09 -12.44 -10.37
CA GLY A 200 -10.18 -11.76 -11.67
C GLY A 200 -8.82 -11.25 -12.18
N ILE A 201 -7.95 -10.76 -11.30
CA ILE A 201 -6.57 -10.37 -11.68
C ILE A 201 -5.78 -11.60 -12.11
N ARG A 202 -5.85 -12.70 -11.37
CA ARG A 202 -5.15 -13.96 -11.72
C ARG A 202 -5.66 -14.58 -13.02
N GLU A 203 -6.93 -14.39 -13.35
CA GLU A 203 -7.52 -14.85 -14.61
C GLU A 203 -7.09 -14.01 -15.80
N ARG A 204 -6.98 -12.68 -15.63
CA ARG A 204 -6.86 -11.72 -16.75
C ARG A 204 -5.47 -11.13 -16.96
N CYS A 205 -4.63 -11.10 -15.93
CA CYS A 205 -3.24 -10.69 -16.07
C CYS A 205 -2.32 -11.89 -16.29
N SER A 206 -1.10 -11.64 -16.74
CA SER A 206 -0.14 -12.71 -17.00
C SER A 206 0.22 -13.48 -15.71
N PRO A 207 0.60 -14.77 -15.83
CA PRO A 207 0.99 -15.57 -14.66
C PRO A 207 2.20 -15.03 -13.88
N ASP A 208 2.97 -14.14 -14.49
CA ASP A 208 4.17 -13.54 -13.90
C ASP A 208 3.87 -12.18 -13.25
N PHE A 209 2.63 -11.66 -13.41
CA PHE A 209 2.22 -10.40 -12.84
C PHE A 209 2.10 -10.51 -11.32
N VAL A 210 2.92 -9.75 -10.60
CA VAL A 210 3.00 -9.80 -9.14
C VAL A 210 1.74 -9.21 -8.51
N LEU A 211 1.15 -9.92 -7.58
CA LEU A 211 -0.05 -9.49 -6.86
C LEU A 211 0.18 -9.50 -5.36
N GLY A 212 0.10 -8.33 -4.76
CA GLY A 212 0.14 -8.15 -3.32
C GLY A 212 -1.19 -7.71 -2.73
N VAL A 213 -1.32 -7.89 -1.44
CA VAL A 213 -2.43 -7.36 -0.63
C VAL A 213 -1.86 -6.65 0.58
N ARG A 214 -2.37 -5.45 0.88
CA ARG A 214 -2.06 -4.73 2.11
C ARG A 214 -3.25 -4.77 3.05
N LEU A 215 -3.01 -5.14 4.33
CA LEU A 215 -4.03 -5.18 5.37
C LEU A 215 -3.63 -4.36 6.61
N SER A 216 -4.62 -3.82 7.30
CA SER A 216 -4.49 -3.35 8.69
C SER A 216 -4.94 -4.46 9.63
N PRO A 217 -4.12 -4.86 10.62
CA PRO A 217 -4.49 -5.96 11.53
C PRO A 217 -5.55 -5.56 12.54
N GLU A 218 -5.65 -4.28 12.82
CA GLU A 218 -6.53 -3.69 13.84
C GLU A 218 -6.82 -2.24 13.49
N ARG A 219 -7.64 -1.56 14.28
CA ARG A 219 -8.21 -0.24 14.00
C ARG A 219 -9.21 -0.30 12.84
N PHE A 220 -9.79 0.85 12.48
CA PHE A 220 -10.72 0.95 11.35
C PHE A 220 -11.88 -0.06 11.42
N ASP A 221 -12.27 -0.41 12.65
CA ASP A 221 -13.38 -1.33 12.94
C ASP A 221 -13.21 -2.75 12.36
N VAL A 222 -11.97 -3.18 12.15
CA VAL A 222 -11.65 -4.59 11.88
C VAL A 222 -11.18 -5.30 13.15
N LYS A 223 -11.36 -6.60 13.22
CA LYS A 223 -10.97 -7.45 14.35
C LYS A 223 -9.72 -8.25 14.05
N LEU A 224 -8.76 -8.27 14.99
CA LEU A 224 -7.50 -8.97 14.80
C LEU A 224 -7.69 -10.46 14.48
N ALA A 225 -8.59 -11.16 15.19
CA ALA A 225 -8.87 -12.56 14.91
C ALA A 225 -9.31 -12.82 13.46
N GLU A 226 -10.18 -11.96 12.92
CA GLU A 226 -10.69 -12.09 11.56
C GLU A 226 -9.62 -11.75 10.51
N ILE A 227 -8.75 -10.76 10.79
CA ILE A 227 -7.64 -10.43 9.89
C ILE A 227 -6.57 -11.53 9.90
N LEU A 228 -6.33 -12.20 11.02
CA LEU A 228 -5.46 -13.39 11.09
C LEU A 228 -6.01 -14.53 10.24
N GLU A 229 -7.32 -14.82 10.37
CA GLU A 229 -7.99 -15.83 9.55
C GLU A 229 -7.89 -15.50 8.06
N LEU A 230 -8.22 -14.27 7.66
CA LEU A 230 -8.11 -13.83 6.27
C LEU A 230 -6.67 -13.89 5.76
N SER A 231 -5.68 -13.47 6.58
CA SER A 231 -4.27 -13.53 6.22
C SER A 231 -3.83 -14.99 5.97
N GLN A 232 -4.26 -15.91 6.84
CA GLN A 232 -3.96 -17.35 6.65
C GLN A 232 -4.60 -17.88 5.36
N GLN A 233 -5.86 -17.51 5.07
CA GLN A 233 -6.55 -17.92 3.84
C GLN A 233 -5.84 -17.40 2.59
N LEU A 234 -5.46 -16.12 2.55
CA LEU A 234 -4.76 -15.50 1.43
C LEU A 234 -3.42 -16.17 1.16
N MET A 235 -2.65 -16.45 2.20
CA MET A 235 -1.33 -17.08 2.07
C MET A 235 -1.44 -18.56 1.67
N SER A 236 -2.38 -19.31 2.26
CA SER A 236 -2.56 -20.74 1.95
C SER A 236 -3.13 -20.98 0.55
N ALA A 237 -3.92 -20.04 0.02
CA ALA A 237 -4.48 -20.16 -1.32
C ALA A 237 -3.41 -20.06 -2.43
N GLY A 238 -2.23 -19.49 -2.13
CA GLY A 238 -1.17 -19.27 -3.11
C GLY A 238 -1.57 -18.32 -4.25
N SER A 239 -2.62 -17.53 -4.04
CA SER A 239 -3.17 -16.62 -5.05
C SER A 239 -2.51 -15.24 -5.03
N ILE A 240 -1.73 -14.92 -4.00
CA ILE A 240 -0.96 -13.68 -3.87
C ILE A 240 0.52 -13.98 -3.70
N ASP A 241 1.38 -13.07 -4.18
CA ASP A 241 2.83 -13.21 -4.08
C ASP A 241 3.36 -12.63 -2.78
N PHE A 242 2.72 -11.58 -2.26
CA PHE A 242 3.10 -10.99 -0.99
C PHE A 242 1.92 -10.43 -0.20
N LEU A 243 2.09 -10.42 1.12
CA LEU A 243 1.21 -9.78 2.09
C LEU A 243 1.99 -8.67 2.83
N ASP A 244 1.54 -7.43 2.71
CA ASP A 244 2.04 -6.27 3.44
C ASP A 244 1.12 -5.96 4.62
N MET A 245 1.62 -6.16 5.85
CA MET A 245 0.87 -5.82 7.06
C MET A 245 1.24 -4.42 7.55
N SER A 246 0.29 -3.51 7.55
CA SER A 246 0.44 -2.16 8.08
C SER A 246 0.20 -2.13 9.57
N LEU A 247 1.27 -2.40 10.35
CA LEU A 247 1.19 -2.57 11.82
C LEU A 247 1.18 -1.26 12.60
N TRP A 248 1.35 -0.09 11.93
CA TRP A 248 1.52 1.22 12.55
C TRP A 248 2.82 1.38 13.33
N ASN A 249 3.15 0.41 14.16
CA ASN A 249 4.43 0.18 14.80
C ASN A 249 4.67 -1.32 14.88
N VAL A 250 5.74 -1.80 14.24
CA VAL A 250 6.05 -3.24 14.13
C VAL A 250 6.43 -3.89 15.48
N PHE A 251 6.80 -3.07 16.47
CA PHE A 251 7.29 -3.55 17.77
C PHE A 251 6.26 -3.48 18.90
N LYS A 252 4.99 -3.12 18.57
CA LYS A 252 3.94 -3.00 19.58
C LYS A 252 3.24 -4.32 19.85
N GLU A 253 2.52 -4.37 20.98
CA GLU A 253 1.49 -5.36 21.26
C GLU A 253 0.16 -5.00 20.58
N PRO A 254 -0.76 -5.97 20.38
CA PRO A 254 -2.12 -5.71 19.91
C PRO A 254 -2.87 -4.71 20.81
N ALA A 255 -3.80 -3.98 20.20
CA ALA A 255 -4.70 -3.10 20.95
C ALA A 255 -5.82 -3.89 21.68
N GLU A 256 -6.26 -5.01 21.11
CA GLU A 256 -7.29 -5.88 21.69
C GLU A 256 -6.70 -6.63 22.89
N GLU A 257 -7.32 -6.48 24.08
CA GLU A 257 -6.82 -7.01 25.37
C GLU A 257 -6.58 -8.52 25.35
N GLU A 258 -7.44 -9.26 24.67
CA GLU A 258 -7.33 -10.74 24.59
C GLU A 258 -6.09 -11.22 23.82
N PHE A 259 -5.45 -10.35 23.05
CA PHE A 259 -4.23 -10.65 22.27
C PHE A 259 -2.96 -10.03 22.87
N GLN A 260 -3.03 -9.35 24.01
CA GLN A 260 -1.86 -8.77 24.67
C GLN A 260 -0.92 -9.83 25.27
N GLY A 261 0.30 -9.42 25.64
CA GLY A 261 1.32 -10.30 26.21
C GLY A 261 2.34 -10.84 25.19
N ARG A 262 2.15 -10.51 23.90
CA ARG A 262 3.11 -10.80 22.82
C ARG A 262 3.02 -9.74 21.72
N SER A 263 4.07 -9.65 20.88
CA SER A 263 4.07 -8.65 19.82
C SER A 263 2.99 -8.92 18.77
N LEU A 264 2.37 -7.83 18.24
CA LEU A 264 1.41 -7.93 17.14
C LEU A 264 2.00 -8.65 15.92
N ALA A 265 3.26 -8.38 15.63
CA ALA A 265 4.00 -9.00 14.52
C ALA A 265 4.06 -10.53 14.63
N SER A 266 4.23 -11.08 15.86
CA SER A 266 4.38 -12.53 16.07
C SER A 266 3.15 -13.33 15.63
N TYR A 267 1.96 -12.75 15.71
CA TYR A 267 0.74 -13.41 15.26
C TYR A 267 0.74 -13.69 13.75
N PHE A 268 1.36 -12.82 12.95
CA PHE A 268 1.43 -12.97 11.50
C PHE A 268 2.63 -13.83 11.07
N THR A 269 3.77 -13.73 11.79
CA THR A 269 4.97 -14.51 11.44
C THR A 269 4.86 -16.01 11.78
N GLU A 270 3.90 -16.39 12.59
CA GLU A 270 3.60 -17.79 12.93
C GLU A 270 2.60 -18.45 11.97
N LEU A 271 1.94 -17.69 11.09
CA LEU A 271 1.03 -18.23 10.09
C LEU A 271 1.81 -19.06 9.04
N ASP A 272 1.14 -20.08 8.50
CA ASP A 272 1.69 -20.82 7.35
C ASP A 272 1.59 -19.96 6.09
N ARG A 273 2.73 -19.58 5.55
CA ARG A 273 2.83 -18.65 4.44
C ARG A 273 2.91 -19.32 3.06
N GLY A 274 3.17 -20.63 3.02
CA GLY A 274 3.44 -21.29 1.75
C GLY A 274 4.55 -20.57 0.97
N ALA A 275 4.25 -20.15 -0.26
CA ALA A 275 5.18 -19.38 -1.10
C ALA A 275 5.07 -17.86 -0.92
N THR A 276 4.00 -17.37 -0.29
CA THR A 276 3.70 -15.94 -0.11
C THR A 276 4.76 -15.25 0.77
N LYS A 277 5.25 -14.10 0.33
CA LYS A 277 6.19 -13.29 1.10
C LYS A 277 5.45 -12.37 2.06
N LEU A 278 5.89 -12.34 3.32
CA LEU A 278 5.31 -11.49 4.36
C LEU A 278 6.24 -10.32 4.64
N GLY A 279 5.70 -9.13 4.69
CA GLY A 279 6.42 -7.93 5.09
C GLY A 279 5.62 -7.02 6.00
N PHE A 280 6.32 -6.14 6.69
CA PHE A 280 5.72 -5.21 7.63
C PHE A 280 6.07 -3.76 7.32
N ALA A 281 5.05 -2.90 7.46
CA ALA A 281 5.17 -1.45 7.51
C ALA A 281 4.79 -0.94 8.89
N GLY A 282 5.61 -0.05 9.47
CA GLY A 282 5.23 0.61 10.73
C GLY A 282 6.40 1.06 11.57
N SER A 283 6.67 2.36 11.57
CA SER A 283 7.68 3.03 12.41
C SER A 283 9.11 2.50 12.31
N ILE A 284 9.48 1.90 11.19
CA ILE A 284 10.86 1.52 10.85
C ILE A 284 11.57 2.79 10.34
N ARG A 285 12.55 3.31 11.08
CA ARG A 285 13.20 4.60 10.81
C ARG A 285 14.71 4.55 10.76
N THR A 286 15.32 3.50 11.33
CA THR A 286 16.76 3.34 11.44
C THR A 286 17.22 2.00 10.88
N PRO A 287 18.51 1.86 10.51
CA PRO A 287 19.08 0.58 10.11
C PRO A 287 18.86 -0.54 11.12
N ALA A 288 18.98 -0.20 12.42
CA ALA A 288 18.77 -1.17 13.50
C ALA A 288 17.32 -1.66 13.56
N GLU A 289 16.34 -0.75 13.43
CA GLU A 289 14.90 -1.11 13.39
C GLU A 289 14.55 -1.93 12.13
N ALA A 290 15.17 -1.64 10.98
CA ALA A 290 14.99 -2.44 9.78
C ALA A 290 15.51 -3.88 9.97
N GLN A 291 16.68 -4.04 10.57
CA GLN A 291 17.22 -5.36 10.89
C GLN A 291 16.37 -6.07 11.96
N GLN A 292 15.97 -5.38 13.03
CA GLN A 292 15.07 -5.96 14.04
C GLN A 292 13.73 -6.41 13.43
N CYS A 293 13.19 -5.65 12.49
CA CYS A 293 11.96 -6.05 11.78
C CYS A 293 12.20 -7.35 10.98
N LEU A 294 13.31 -7.44 10.24
CA LEU A 294 13.67 -8.65 9.51
C LEU A 294 13.88 -9.86 10.47
N ASP A 295 14.46 -9.62 11.62
CA ASP A 295 14.72 -10.65 12.65
C ASP A 295 13.42 -11.20 13.29
N LEU A 296 12.27 -10.52 13.08
CA LEU A 296 10.95 -11.06 13.41
C LEU A 296 10.49 -12.17 12.44
N ASN A 297 11.35 -12.62 11.53
CA ASN A 297 11.05 -13.65 10.54
C ASN A 297 10.09 -13.17 9.43
N VAL A 298 10.23 -11.93 8.97
CA VAL A 298 9.60 -11.45 7.76
C VAL A 298 10.51 -11.58 6.54
N ASP A 299 9.96 -11.48 5.35
CA ASP A 299 10.72 -11.61 4.10
C ASP A 299 11.27 -10.26 3.62
N PHE A 300 10.56 -9.15 3.92
CA PHE A 300 10.93 -7.79 3.49
C PHE A 300 10.44 -6.74 4.50
N VAL A 301 10.98 -5.53 4.42
CA VAL A 301 10.59 -4.38 5.22
C VAL A 301 10.07 -3.25 4.33
N MET A 302 8.95 -2.63 4.75
CA MET A 302 8.34 -1.50 4.05
C MET A 302 8.74 -0.19 4.72
N LEU A 303 9.48 0.66 4.01
CA LEU A 303 9.92 1.95 4.52
C LEU A 303 9.04 3.09 3.98
N GLY A 304 8.43 3.83 4.90
CA GLY A 304 7.65 5.03 4.60
C GLY A 304 8.43 6.31 4.94
N ARG A 305 8.27 6.81 6.17
CA ARG A 305 8.89 8.07 6.61
C ARG A 305 10.41 8.12 6.49
N ALA A 306 11.08 6.99 6.66
CA ALA A 306 12.53 6.91 6.43
C ALA A 306 12.89 7.21 4.97
N ALA A 307 12.08 6.73 4.01
CA ALA A 307 12.25 7.00 2.59
C ALA A 307 11.87 8.43 2.18
N ILE A 308 11.05 9.14 2.95
CA ILE A 308 10.82 10.59 2.77
C ILE A 308 12.08 11.38 3.11
N LEU A 309 12.75 10.99 4.18
CA LEU A 309 13.93 11.69 4.71
C LEU A 309 15.22 11.32 4.00
N HIS A 310 15.29 10.15 3.38
CA HIS A 310 16.44 9.60 2.66
C HIS A 310 15.96 8.77 1.48
N HIS A 311 16.03 9.34 0.28
CA HIS A 311 15.66 8.62 -0.95
C HIS A 311 16.55 7.39 -1.19
N ASP A 312 17.75 7.39 -0.66
CA ASP A 312 18.78 6.39 -0.81
C ASP A 312 19.08 5.62 0.48
N PHE A 313 18.09 5.53 1.38
CA PHE A 313 18.23 4.83 2.66
C PHE A 313 18.87 3.42 2.53
N PRO A 314 18.46 2.55 1.58
CA PRO A 314 19.11 1.25 1.40
C PRO A 314 20.58 1.37 1.01
N ASP A 315 20.94 2.28 0.11
CA ASP A 315 22.31 2.47 -0.35
C ASP A 315 23.19 3.10 0.75
N GLN A 316 22.69 4.06 1.51
CA GLN A 316 23.37 4.62 2.67
C GLN A 316 23.69 3.53 3.70
N MET A 317 22.69 2.73 4.05
CA MET A 317 22.87 1.62 5.01
C MET A 317 23.88 0.58 4.51
N LYS A 318 23.91 0.31 3.20
CA LYS A 318 24.85 -0.64 2.58
C LYS A 318 26.29 -0.16 2.59
N ASN A 319 26.49 1.14 2.31
CA ASN A 319 27.81 1.71 2.06
C ASN A 319 28.44 2.31 3.32
N ASP A 320 27.64 2.68 4.31
CA ASP A 320 28.11 3.26 5.57
C ASP A 320 27.53 2.51 6.78
N PRO A 321 28.34 1.64 7.44
CA PRO A 321 27.91 0.95 8.68
C PRO A 321 27.58 1.89 9.84
N GLN A 322 27.99 3.17 9.77
CA GLN A 322 27.73 4.20 10.78
C GLN A 322 26.56 5.12 10.39
N PHE A 323 25.86 4.83 9.28
CA PHE A 323 24.74 5.64 8.81
C PHE A 323 23.71 5.88 9.91
N GLN A 324 23.49 7.15 10.21
CA GLN A 324 22.47 7.61 11.13
C GLN A 324 21.46 8.49 10.38
N PRO A 325 20.22 8.04 10.19
CA PRO A 325 19.21 8.84 9.52
C PRO A 325 18.95 10.16 10.23
N ILE A 326 18.71 11.21 9.44
CA ILE A 326 18.32 12.52 9.97
C ILE A 326 17.01 12.38 10.76
N LYS A 327 16.89 13.15 11.85
CA LYS A 327 15.70 13.15 12.70
C LYS A 327 14.83 14.37 12.39
N ASN A 328 13.52 14.16 12.45
CA ASN A 328 12.55 15.26 12.40
C ASN A 328 12.71 16.21 13.61
N PRO A 329 12.40 17.51 13.46
CA PRO A 329 11.97 18.16 12.20
C PRO A 329 13.14 18.47 11.26
N VAL A 330 12.89 18.40 9.95
CA VAL A 330 13.86 18.75 8.90
C VAL A 330 13.46 20.06 8.20
N SER A 331 14.39 20.67 7.46
CA SER A 331 14.07 21.85 6.65
C SER A 331 13.35 21.46 5.35
N ALA A 332 12.58 22.39 4.77
CA ALA A 332 12.01 22.21 3.43
C ALA A 332 13.10 22.00 2.37
N ASP A 333 14.27 22.65 2.51
CA ASP A 333 15.38 22.48 1.59
C ASP A 333 15.94 21.04 1.62
N HIS A 334 16.01 20.41 2.80
CA HIS A 334 16.36 19.00 2.88
C HIS A 334 15.37 18.13 2.09
N LEU A 335 14.07 18.39 2.24
CA LEU A 335 13.04 17.63 1.52
C LEU A 335 13.12 17.84 -0.01
N ARG A 336 13.46 19.06 -0.47
CA ARG A 336 13.73 19.30 -1.91
C ARG A 336 14.92 18.49 -2.42
N LEU A 337 16.00 18.40 -1.65
CA LEU A 337 17.16 17.55 -1.97
C LEU A 337 16.77 16.06 -2.03
N GLU A 338 15.79 15.67 -1.21
CA GLU A 338 15.23 14.32 -1.23
C GLU A 338 14.16 14.12 -2.34
N GLY A 339 14.00 15.10 -3.23
CA GLY A 339 13.14 15.01 -4.43
C GLY A 339 11.66 15.23 -4.17
N LEU A 340 11.27 15.86 -3.06
CA LEU A 340 9.88 16.25 -2.84
C LEU A 340 9.58 17.54 -3.61
N GLY A 341 8.48 17.55 -4.35
CA GLY A 341 7.87 18.77 -4.90
C GLY A 341 7.15 19.58 -3.82
N GLU A 342 6.81 20.83 -4.14
CA GLU A 342 6.20 21.76 -3.16
C GLU A 342 4.87 21.25 -2.59
N ALA A 343 4.06 20.54 -3.39
CA ALA A 343 2.80 19.97 -2.91
C ALA A 343 3.04 18.96 -1.78
N PHE A 344 4.04 18.09 -1.94
CA PHE A 344 4.38 17.09 -0.93
C PHE A 344 5.04 17.73 0.29
N ILE A 345 5.91 18.74 0.11
CA ILE A 345 6.49 19.50 1.23
C ILE A 345 5.38 20.16 2.05
N ASN A 346 4.41 20.80 1.41
CA ASN A 346 3.24 21.40 2.07
C ASN A 346 2.42 20.35 2.84
N TYR A 347 2.22 19.19 2.26
CA TYR A 347 1.56 18.08 2.95
C TYR A 347 2.36 17.64 4.18
N MET A 348 3.68 17.48 4.07
CA MET A 348 4.53 17.10 5.20
C MET A 348 4.60 18.19 6.27
N SER A 349 4.47 19.46 5.90
CA SER A 349 4.41 20.60 6.85
C SER A 349 3.13 20.58 7.71
N SER A 350 2.05 19.96 7.22
CA SER A 350 0.84 19.73 8.02
C SER A 350 1.03 18.70 9.14
N TRP A 351 2.11 17.90 9.08
CA TRP A 351 2.43 16.90 10.08
C TRP A 351 3.25 17.54 11.21
N LYS A 352 2.64 17.65 12.40
CA LYS A 352 3.29 18.27 13.56
C LYS A 352 4.69 17.71 13.80
N GLY A 353 5.70 18.60 13.77
CA GLY A 353 7.09 18.26 14.05
C GLY A 353 7.79 17.46 12.93
N PHE A 354 7.30 17.49 11.69
CA PHE A 354 7.99 16.89 10.56
C PHE A 354 8.89 17.87 9.83
N VAL A 355 8.39 19.08 9.53
CA VAL A 355 9.14 20.15 8.88
C VAL A 355 9.40 21.27 9.89
N LYS A 356 10.58 21.90 9.83
CA LYS A 356 10.91 23.10 10.61
C LYS A 356 10.17 24.31 10.02
N ASP A 357 9.63 25.13 10.90
CA ASP A 357 9.10 26.44 10.54
C ASP A 357 10.17 27.37 9.97
#